data_416ac1290ca951adb8769f78c7e7bd52
#
_entry.id   416ac1290ca951adb8769f78c7e7bd52
#
_cell.length_a   1.000
_cell.length_b   1.000
_cell.length_c   1.000
_cell.angle_alpha   90.00
_cell.angle_beta   90.00
_cell.angle_gamma   90.00
#
_symmetry.space_group_name_H-M   'P 1'
#
loop_
_entity.id
_entity.type
_entity.pdbx_description
1 polymer ?
#
loop_
_entity_poly.entity_id
_entity_poly.type
_entity_poly.pdbx_seq_one_letter_code
_entity_poly.pdbx_strand_id
1 'polypeptide(L)'
;MTWRWIDQRLLMLLHDESLAEHGGAAGIRDVGLLESALARPHNLLAYGEPDAADLAAAYGVGLAKNHAFVDGNKRAAFLSVGLFLTLSGFRLVASQTDATLTVLAVASSELDEAGFATWIRANSEPR
;
A
#
# COMPACT_ATOMS: atom_id res chain seq x y z
N MET A 1 20.05 -6.89 -5.53
CA MET A 1 19.29 -5.64 -5.50
C MET A 1 18.84 -5.35 -4.08
N THR A 2 19.02 -4.12 -3.63
CA THR A 2 18.61 -3.70 -2.30
C THR A 2 17.29 -2.94 -2.38
N TRP A 3 16.27 -3.44 -1.67
CA TRP A 3 14.98 -2.77 -1.62
C TRP A 3 15.00 -1.62 -0.63
N ARG A 4 14.25 -0.55 -0.92
CA ARG A 4 14.01 0.56 -0.02
C ARG A 4 12.63 0.40 0.60
N TRP A 5 12.60 0.09 1.88
CA TRP A 5 11.36 -0.18 2.60
C TRP A 5 10.69 1.11 3.04
N ILE A 6 9.37 1.06 3.21
CA ILE A 6 8.61 2.21 3.72
C ILE A 6 8.96 2.43 5.20
N ASP A 7 9.39 3.64 5.53
CA ASP A 7 9.55 4.07 6.92
C ASP A 7 8.15 4.35 7.48
N GLN A 8 7.84 3.77 8.65
CA GLN A 8 6.53 3.93 9.29
C GLN A 8 6.21 5.41 9.55
N ARG A 9 7.19 6.20 9.97
CA ARG A 9 6.99 7.63 10.24
C ARG A 9 6.64 8.41 8.98
N LEU A 10 7.27 8.08 7.87
CA LEU A 10 6.96 8.70 6.58
C LEU A 10 5.54 8.37 6.15
N LEU A 11 5.13 7.11 6.26
CA LEU A 11 3.76 6.71 5.92
C LEU A 11 2.75 7.45 6.80
N MET A 12 3.02 7.57 8.10
CA MET A 12 2.14 8.29 9.03
C MET A 12 2.01 9.75 8.67
N LEU A 13 3.11 10.41 8.29
CA LEU A 13 3.09 11.81 7.86
C LEU A 13 2.25 11.99 6.59
N LEU A 14 2.43 11.11 5.61
CA LEU A 14 1.65 11.15 4.37
C LEU A 14 0.18 10.89 4.63
N HIS A 15 -0.12 9.96 5.52
CA HIS A 15 -1.50 9.64 5.89
C HIS A 15 -2.17 10.82 6.60
N ASP A 16 -1.48 11.45 7.57
CA ASP A 16 -1.99 12.62 8.29
C ASP A 16 -2.23 13.78 7.33
N GLU A 17 -1.30 14.01 6.40
CA GLU A 17 -1.45 15.05 5.37
C GLU A 17 -2.67 14.77 4.49
N SER A 18 -2.88 13.53 4.10
CA SER A 18 -4.04 13.12 3.30
C SER A 18 -5.34 13.31 4.06
N LEU A 19 -5.38 12.99 5.35
CA LEU A 19 -6.55 13.22 6.19
C LEU A 19 -6.85 14.72 6.33
N ALA A 20 -5.84 15.56 6.49
CA ALA A 20 -6.00 17.01 6.56
C ALA A 20 -6.58 17.58 5.27
N GLU A 21 -6.17 17.04 4.12
CA GLU A 21 -6.64 17.49 2.81
C GLU A 21 -8.04 16.98 2.47
N HIS A 22 -8.35 15.73 2.78
CA HIS A 22 -9.57 15.06 2.34
C HIS A 22 -10.58 14.78 3.44
N GLY A 23 -10.22 15.06 4.68
CA GLY A 23 -11.05 14.77 5.85
C GLY A 23 -10.78 13.38 6.41
N GLY A 24 -11.27 13.18 7.63
CA GLY A 24 -11.12 11.93 8.36
C GLY A 24 -10.46 12.14 9.72
N ALA A 25 -10.63 11.17 10.62
CA ALA A 25 -10.08 11.22 11.97
C ALA A 25 -8.65 10.68 11.97
N ALA A 26 -7.71 11.44 12.54
CA ALA A 26 -6.31 11.05 12.67
C ALA A 26 -6.13 10.02 13.78
N GLY A 27 -5.02 9.30 13.71
CA GLY A 27 -4.56 8.40 14.76
C GLY A 27 -4.43 6.95 14.32
N ILE A 28 -3.68 6.21 15.13
CA ILE A 28 -3.49 4.77 14.96
C ILE A 28 -4.48 4.08 15.88
N ARG A 29 -5.31 3.18 15.33
CA ARG A 29 -6.24 2.37 16.11
C ARG A 29 -5.50 1.20 16.78
N ASP A 30 -4.55 0.59 16.06
CA ASP A 30 -3.81 -0.57 16.53
C ASP A 30 -2.41 -0.58 15.92
N VAL A 31 -1.41 -0.29 16.75
CA VAL A 31 -0.02 -0.21 16.29
C VAL A 31 0.52 -1.58 15.88
N GLY A 32 0.09 -2.64 16.54
CA GLY A 32 0.48 -4.01 16.18
C GLY A 32 0.00 -4.41 14.80
N LEU A 33 -1.22 -4.02 14.44
CA LEU A 33 -1.76 -4.26 13.10
C LEU A 33 -1.04 -3.41 12.04
N LEU A 34 -0.60 -2.21 12.40
CA LEU A 34 0.21 -1.39 11.49
C LEU A 34 1.58 -2.04 11.25
N GLU A 35 2.25 -2.46 12.31
CA GLU A 35 3.54 -3.15 12.20
C GLU A 35 3.41 -4.44 11.40
N SER A 36 2.35 -5.20 11.61
CA SER A 36 2.05 -6.43 10.87
C SER A 36 1.88 -6.15 9.38
N ALA A 37 1.14 -5.10 9.03
CA ALA A 37 0.95 -4.71 7.63
C ALA A 37 2.29 -4.33 6.97
N LEU A 38 3.13 -3.56 7.67
CA LEU A 38 4.43 -3.13 7.15
C LEU A 38 5.45 -4.28 7.07
N ALA A 39 5.25 -5.35 7.83
CA ALA A 39 6.11 -6.54 7.79
C ALA A 39 5.78 -7.48 6.63
N ARG A 40 4.59 -7.41 6.04
CA ARG A 40 4.15 -8.35 4.99
C ARG A 40 5.12 -8.43 3.80
N PRO A 41 5.60 -7.33 3.22
CA PRO A 41 6.54 -7.43 2.09
C PRO A 41 7.87 -8.06 2.50
N HIS A 42 8.35 -7.82 3.71
CA HIS A 42 9.57 -8.48 4.21
C HIS A 42 9.39 -10.00 4.30
N ASN A 43 8.23 -10.45 4.77
CA ASN A 43 7.91 -11.87 4.86
C ASN A 43 7.82 -12.50 3.48
N LEU A 44 7.22 -11.79 2.52
CA LEU A 44 7.11 -12.26 1.15
C LEU A 44 8.50 -12.45 0.52
N LEU A 45 9.40 -11.51 0.73
CA LEU A 45 10.78 -11.59 0.24
C LEU A 45 11.54 -12.77 0.85
N ALA A 46 11.28 -13.10 2.12
CA ALA A 46 11.96 -14.18 2.82
C ALA A 46 11.68 -15.55 2.21
N TYR A 47 10.54 -15.72 1.55
CA TYR A 47 10.08 -17.02 1.04
C TYR A 47 9.97 -17.09 -0.49
N GLY A 48 10.45 -16.09 -1.21
CA GLY A 48 10.33 -16.07 -2.66
C GLY A 48 11.18 -15.01 -3.33
N GLU A 49 10.88 -14.75 -4.59
CA GLU A 49 11.58 -13.75 -5.39
C GLU A 49 10.58 -12.72 -5.94
N PRO A 50 9.92 -11.95 -5.06
CA PRO A 50 8.93 -10.97 -5.49
C PRO A 50 9.55 -9.81 -6.26
N ASP A 51 8.82 -9.26 -7.23
CA ASP A 51 9.18 -8.02 -7.88
C ASP A 51 8.59 -6.82 -7.12
N ALA A 52 8.82 -5.61 -7.63
CA ALA A 52 8.31 -4.39 -6.99
C ALA A 52 6.78 -4.39 -6.88
N ALA A 53 6.08 -4.91 -7.89
CA ALA A 53 4.61 -4.98 -7.88
C ALA A 53 4.10 -5.94 -6.80
N ASP A 54 4.76 -7.08 -6.63
CA ASP A 54 4.41 -8.03 -5.58
C ASP A 54 4.57 -7.42 -4.19
N LEU A 55 5.68 -6.72 -3.96
CA LEU A 55 5.96 -6.08 -2.66
C LEU A 55 5.01 -4.93 -2.39
N ALA A 56 4.71 -4.11 -3.41
CA ALA A 56 3.74 -3.03 -3.29
C ALA A 56 2.34 -3.58 -2.97
N ALA A 57 1.93 -4.68 -3.62
CA ALA A 57 0.66 -5.33 -3.34
C ALA A 57 0.58 -5.84 -1.89
N ALA A 58 1.67 -6.40 -1.38
CA ALA A 58 1.72 -6.87 0.01
C ALA A 58 1.49 -5.71 1.00
N TYR A 59 2.11 -4.56 0.79
CA TYR A 59 1.83 -3.35 1.58
C TYR A 59 0.35 -2.96 1.49
N GLY A 60 -0.17 -2.86 0.28
CA GLY A 60 -1.52 -2.39 0.04
C GLY A 60 -2.59 -3.31 0.65
N VAL A 61 -2.44 -4.62 0.49
CA VAL A 61 -3.36 -5.59 1.08
C VAL A 61 -3.34 -5.51 2.60
N GLY A 62 -2.16 -5.46 3.20
CA GLY A 62 -2.04 -5.36 4.65
C GLY A 62 -2.72 -4.12 5.22
N LEU A 63 -2.45 -2.97 4.60
CA LEU A 63 -3.04 -1.70 5.07
C LEU A 63 -4.53 -1.60 4.80
N ALA A 64 -5.02 -2.13 3.67
CA ALA A 64 -6.44 -2.11 3.35
C ALA A 64 -7.26 -3.02 4.28
N LYS A 65 -6.68 -4.13 4.75
CA LYS A 65 -7.42 -5.16 5.49
C LYS A 65 -7.22 -5.14 6.99
N ASN A 66 -6.08 -4.67 7.49
CA ASN A 66 -5.80 -4.69 8.93
C ASN A 66 -6.53 -3.62 9.73
N HIS A 67 -7.00 -2.56 9.08
CA HIS A 67 -7.66 -1.43 9.75
C HIS A 67 -6.83 -0.85 10.90
N ALA A 68 -5.54 -0.63 10.64
CA ALA A 68 -4.59 -0.15 11.66
C ALA A 68 -4.82 1.30 12.06
N PHE A 69 -5.33 2.12 11.15
CA PHE A 69 -5.65 3.53 11.41
C PHE A 69 -7.10 3.70 11.86
N VAL A 70 -7.37 4.79 12.57
CA VAL A 70 -8.74 5.15 12.98
C VAL A 70 -9.61 5.36 11.74
N ASP A 71 -9.06 6.00 10.70
CA ASP A 71 -9.78 6.31 9.47
C ASP A 71 -8.81 6.32 8.29
N GLY A 72 -9.34 6.22 7.07
CA GLY A 72 -8.56 6.35 5.84
C GLY A 72 -7.68 5.15 5.51
N ASN A 73 -8.01 3.94 5.95
CA ASN A 73 -7.17 2.75 5.72
C ASN A 73 -7.01 2.42 4.23
N LYS A 74 -8.06 2.56 3.43
CA LYS A 74 -7.98 2.33 1.98
C LYS A 74 -7.08 3.36 1.31
N ARG A 75 -7.15 4.61 1.75
CA ARG A 75 -6.28 5.67 1.25
C ARG A 75 -4.83 5.44 1.64
N ALA A 76 -4.57 5.00 2.89
CA ALA A 76 -3.24 4.63 3.35
C ALA A 76 -2.67 3.47 2.51
N ALA A 77 -3.50 2.49 2.15
CA ALA A 77 -3.11 1.40 1.27
C ALA A 77 -2.68 1.94 -0.10
N PHE A 78 -3.46 2.81 -0.70
CA PHE A 78 -3.13 3.42 -1.99
C PHE A 78 -1.82 4.23 -1.91
N LEU A 79 -1.66 5.05 -0.86
CA LEU A 79 -0.44 5.84 -0.64
C LEU A 79 0.78 4.94 -0.51
N SER A 80 0.66 3.81 0.18
CA SER A 80 1.78 2.88 0.37
C SER A 80 2.24 2.26 -0.94
N VAL A 81 1.30 1.91 -1.81
CA VAL A 81 1.62 1.36 -3.14
C VAL A 81 2.40 2.39 -3.95
N GLY A 82 1.90 3.61 -4.04
CA GLY A 82 2.57 4.69 -4.76
C GLY A 82 3.95 5.01 -4.20
N LEU A 83 4.06 5.10 -2.89
CA LEU A 83 5.32 5.39 -2.21
C LEU A 83 6.35 4.28 -2.47
N PHE A 84 5.97 3.02 -2.28
CA PHE A 84 6.90 1.92 -2.48
C PHE A 84 7.36 1.82 -3.94
N LEU A 85 6.45 2.00 -4.90
CA LEU A 85 6.81 2.02 -6.31
C LEU A 85 7.82 3.14 -6.59
N THR A 86 7.59 4.34 -6.06
CA THR A 86 8.52 5.47 -6.21
C THR A 86 9.90 5.14 -5.65
N LEU A 87 9.95 4.55 -4.46
CA LEU A 87 11.20 4.12 -3.83
C LEU A 87 11.91 3.03 -4.64
N SER A 88 11.18 2.28 -5.44
CA SER A 88 11.70 1.18 -6.27
C SER A 88 12.02 1.60 -7.70
N GLY A 89 11.88 2.89 -8.04
CA GLY A 89 12.18 3.40 -9.38
C GLY A 89 11.03 3.32 -10.37
N PHE A 90 9.80 3.19 -9.89
CA PHE A 90 8.59 3.12 -10.73
C PHE A 90 7.60 4.22 -10.34
N ARG A 91 6.57 4.36 -11.16
CA ARG A 91 5.41 5.21 -10.85
C ARG A 91 4.13 4.51 -11.31
N LEU A 92 3.06 4.74 -10.58
CA LEU A 92 1.74 4.24 -10.91
C LEU A 92 1.11 5.19 -11.94
N VAL A 93 0.59 4.64 -13.04
CA VAL A 93 0.01 5.42 -14.15
C VAL A 93 -1.48 5.18 -14.33
N ALA A 94 -2.13 4.50 -13.39
CA ALA A 94 -3.57 4.29 -13.42
C ALA A 94 -4.33 5.60 -13.17
N SER A 95 -5.54 5.70 -13.70
CA SER A 95 -6.42 6.81 -13.36
C SER A 95 -6.80 6.74 -11.88
N GLN A 96 -7.17 7.88 -11.29
CA GLN A 96 -7.60 7.92 -9.90
C GLN A 96 -8.84 7.07 -9.67
N THR A 97 -9.79 7.09 -10.61
CA THR A 97 -11.01 6.27 -10.53
C THR A 97 -10.68 4.79 -10.53
N ASP A 98 -9.84 4.33 -11.46
CA ASP A 98 -9.45 2.93 -11.55
C ASP A 98 -8.70 2.48 -10.29
N ALA A 99 -7.77 3.29 -9.81
CA ALA A 99 -7.04 3.00 -8.59
C ALA A 99 -7.97 2.88 -7.38
N THR A 100 -8.94 3.78 -7.24
CA THR A 100 -9.91 3.76 -6.15
C THR A 100 -10.75 2.48 -6.19
N LEU A 101 -11.30 2.12 -7.36
CA LEU A 101 -12.09 0.91 -7.53
C LEU A 101 -11.27 -0.34 -7.23
N THR A 102 -10.01 -0.36 -7.62
CA THR A 102 -9.11 -1.49 -7.38
C THR A 102 -8.83 -1.67 -5.89
N VAL A 103 -8.54 -0.60 -5.17
CA VAL A 103 -8.32 -0.66 -3.72
C VAL A 103 -9.58 -1.08 -2.97
N LEU A 104 -10.74 -0.61 -3.41
CA LEU A 104 -12.03 -1.06 -2.84
C LEU A 104 -12.21 -2.58 -3.03
N ALA A 105 -11.88 -3.11 -4.21
CA ALA A 105 -11.96 -4.54 -4.49
C ALA A 105 -10.99 -5.35 -3.62
N VAL A 106 -9.79 -4.82 -3.34
CA VAL A 106 -8.85 -5.44 -2.42
C VAL A 106 -9.42 -5.47 -1.00
N ALA A 107 -9.95 -4.35 -0.54
CA ALA A 107 -10.50 -4.23 0.82
C ALA A 107 -11.68 -5.17 1.05
N SER A 108 -12.52 -5.40 0.03
CA SER A 108 -13.66 -6.31 0.08
C SER A 108 -13.31 -7.77 -0.17
N SER A 109 -12.06 -8.07 -0.46
CA SER A 109 -11.56 -9.41 -0.84
C SER A 109 -12.08 -9.92 -2.19
N GLU A 110 -12.63 -9.06 -3.02
CA GLU A 110 -13.00 -9.41 -4.41
C GLU A 110 -11.76 -9.59 -5.28
N LEU A 111 -10.67 -8.86 -4.96
CA LEU A 111 -9.39 -8.96 -5.63
C LEU A 111 -8.35 -9.42 -4.61
N ASP A 112 -7.70 -10.54 -4.89
CA ASP A 112 -6.66 -11.07 -4.01
C ASP A 112 -5.31 -10.38 -4.22
N GLU A 113 -4.33 -10.73 -3.40
CA GLU A 113 -3.01 -10.11 -3.46
C GLU A 113 -2.31 -10.34 -4.81
N ALA A 114 -2.40 -11.56 -5.36
CA ALA A 114 -1.81 -11.87 -6.66
C ALA A 114 -2.47 -11.06 -7.78
N GLY A 115 -3.78 -10.92 -7.75
CA GLY A 115 -4.53 -10.10 -8.71
C GLY A 115 -4.18 -8.62 -8.58
N PHE A 116 -4.00 -8.14 -7.36
CA PHE A 116 -3.58 -6.76 -7.12
C PHE A 116 -2.17 -6.51 -7.64
N ALA A 117 -1.24 -7.43 -7.40
CA ALA A 117 0.11 -7.34 -7.95
C ALA A 117 0.11 -7.29 -9.48
N THR A 118 -0.72 -8.10 -10.12
CA THR A 118 -0.88 -8.10 -11.58
C THR A 118 -1.38 -6.74 -12.07
N TRP A 119 -2.39 -6.18 -11.39
CA TRP A 119 -2.91 -4.86 -11.73
C TRP A 119 -1.84 -3.76 -11.56
N ILE A 120 -1.09 -3.78 -10.46
CA ILE A 120 -0.01 -2.81 -10.22
C ILE A 120 1.04 -2.92 -11.33
N ARG A 121 1.45 -4.13 -11.68
CA ARG A 121 2.46 -4.37 -12.71
C ARG A 121 2.02 -3.82 -14.05
N ALA A 122 0.74 -4.02 -14.40
CA ALA A 122 0.17 -3.54 -15.66
C ALA A 122 0.00 -2.01 -15.69
N ASN A 123 -0.07 -1.35 -14.54
CA ASN A 123 -0.33 0.08 -14.42
C ASN A 123 0.85 0.86 -13.83
N SER A 124 2.05 0.31 -13.89
CA SER A 124 3.26 1.00 -13.46
C SER A 124 4.27 1.04 -14.59
N GLU A 125 5.13 2.05 -14.55
CA GLU A 125 6.21 2.21 -15.52
C GLU A 125 7.44 2.76 -14.82
N PRO A 126 8.66 2.60 -15.38
CA PRO A 126 9.87 3.21 -14.83
C PRO A 126 9.71 4.73 -14.77
N ARG A 127 10.21 5.32 -13.70
CA ARG A 127 10.20 6.77 -13.55
C ARG A 127 11.54 7.41 -13.88
#